data_cedec77cc8b6a1806d38fa650b1c7a11
#
_entry.id   cedec77cc8b6a1806d38fa650b1c7a11
#
_cell.length_a   1.000
_cell.length_b   1.000
_cell.length_c   1.000
_cell.angle_alpha   90.00
_cell.angle_beta   90.00
_cell.angle_gamma   90.00
#
_symmetry.space_group_name_H-M   'P 1'
#
loop_
_entity.id
_entity.type
_entity.pdbx_description
1 polymer ?
#
loop_
_entity_poly.entity_id
_entity_poly.type
_entity_poly.pdbx_seq_one_letter_code
_entity_poly.pdbx_strand_id
1 'polypeptide(L)'
;LIYNLLTSILILFLYQRMDHPLKMLGDRALIAAMTFLLMYLYRLAPCKFSAFVRVVIQMSLLSYWYPDTYEFNRLFPNLDHVFASAEQWLFGGQPAIWFAERLPYIWVSEPLNLGYFFYYPMMLVIVLWYFIRRFDLLEKVSFVIISSFFLYYFIYIFVPVAGPQFYFPAIGMENVLNGVFPFIGDYFNHNQELLPGPGYEHGFFYNLSLIHISEPTRLLSI
;
A
#
# COMPACT_ATOMS: atom_id res chain seq x y z
N LEU A 1 -12.78 -3.19 -12.28
CA LEU A 1 -14.15 -3.66 -12.09
C LEU A 1 -14.22 -5.00 -11.36
N ILE A 2 -13.42 -6.02 -11.72
CA ILE A 2 -13.43 -7.34 -11.03
C ILE A 2 -13.15 -7.18 -9.54
N TYR A 3 -12.08 -6.47 -9.15
CA TYR A 3 -11.77 -6.20 -7.75
C TYR A 3 -12.91 -5.47 -7.03
N ASN A 4 -13.48 -4.45 -7.66
CA ASN A 4 -14.64 -3.71 -7.14
C ASN A 4 -15.84 -4.65 -6.89
N LEU A 5 -16.15 -5.54 -7.83
CA LEU A 5 -17.22 -6.53 -7.68
C LEU A 5 -16.93 -7.51 -6.54
N LEU A 6 -15.72 -8.08 -6.48
CA LEU A 6 -15.34 -9.04 -5.44
C LEU A 6 -15.42 -8.41 -4.04
N THR A 7 -14.89 -7.19 -3.87
CA THR A 7 -14.96 -6.48 -2.59
C THR A 7 -16.38 -6.03 -2.25
N SER A 8 -17.24 -5.72 -3.24
CA SER A 8 -18.65 -5.45 -2.98
C SER A 8 -19.38 -6.68 -2.46
N ILE A 9 -19.12 -7.85 -3.03
CA ILE A 9 -19.67 -9.13 -2.55
C ILE A 9 -19.18 -9.38 -1.11
N LEU A 10 -17.89 -9.14 -0.83
CA LEU A 10 -17.32 -9.31 0.51
C LEU A 10 -17.99 -8.38 1.53
N ILE A 11 -18.30 -7.12 1.17
CA ILE A 11 -19.06 -6.20 2.04
C ILE A 11 -20.44 -6.78 2.36
N LEU A 12 -21.13 -7.35 1.37
CA LEU A 12 -22.45 -7.94 1.62
C LEU A 12 -22.38 -9.11 2.59
N PHE A 13 -21.33 -9.94 2.51
CA PHE A 13 -21.11 -11.04 3.47
C PHE A 13 -20.77 -10.55 4.87
N LEU A 14 -19.98 -9.46 4.97
CA LEU A 14 -19.49 -8.91 6.24
C LEU A 14 -20.34 -7.73 6.74
N TYR A 15 -21.48 -7.48 6.12
CA TYR A 15 -22.30 -6.28 6.30
C TYR A 15 -22.54 -5.91 7.77
N GLN A 16 -22.86 -6.90 8.60
CA GLN A 16 -23.17 -6.68 10.02
C GLN A 16 -21.92 -6.41 10.90
N ARG A 17 -20.73 -6.66 10.36
CA ARG A 17 -19.46 -6.48 11.07
C ARG A 17 -18.69 -5.22 10.69
N MET A 18 -19.18 -4.52 9.66
CA MET A 18 -18.54 -3.31 9.13
C MET A 18 -19.21 -2.05 9.69
N ASP A 19 -18.45 -0.99 9.92
CA ASP A 19 -18.98 0.24 10.49
C ASP A 19 -19.83 1.03 9.49
N HIS A 20 -19.41 1.11 8.24
CA HIS A 20 -20.08 1.93 7.21
C HIS A 20 -20.32 1.20 5.88
N PRO A 21 -20.99 0.03 5.87
CA PRO A 21 -21.11 -0.81 4.68
C PRO A 21 -21.87 -0.13 3.53
N LEU A 22 -22.90 0.67 3.81
CA LEU A 22 -23.67 1.39 2.79
C LEU A 22 -22.84 2.47 2.10
N LYS A 23 -22.01 3.20 2.84
CA LYS A 23 -21.09 4.18 2.26
C LYS A 23 -20.10 3.49 1.35
N MET A 24 -19.47 2.40 1.81
CA MET A 24 -18.52 1.63 1.02
C MET A 24 -19.14 1.08 -0.26
N LEU A 25 -20.37 0.60 -0.24
CA LEU A 25 -21.10 0.16 -1.44
C LEU A 25 -21.42 1.34 -2.37
N GLY A 26 -21.80 2.49 -1.81
CA GLY A 26 -22.04 3.72 -2.56
C GLY A 26 -20.78 4.20 -3.30
N ASP A 27 -19.64 4.23 -2.63
CA ASP A 27 -18.34 4.59 -3.23
C ASP A 27 -17.97 3.63 -4.35
N ARG A 28 -18.21 2.32 -4.18
CA ARG A 28 -17.99 1.31 -5.22
C ARG A 28 -18.88 1.49 -6.43
N ALA A 29 -20.15 1.81 -6.21
CA ALA A 29 -21.09 2.10 -7.29
C ALA A 29 -20.65 3.36 -8.06
N LEU A 30 -20.21 4.40 -7.37
CA LEU A 30 -19.68 5.61 -7.96
C LEU A 30 -18.41 5.34 -8.79
N ILE A 31 -17.45 4.59 -8.26
CA ILE A 31 -16.23 4.20 -8.96
C ILE A 31 -16.55 3.36 -10.19
N ALA A 32 -17.51 2.45 -10.11
CA ALA A 32 -17.95 1.66 -11.24
C ALA A 32 -18.56 2.57 -12.32
N ALA A 33 -19.49 3.47 -11.95
CA ALA A 33 -20.11 4.42 -12.86
C ALA A 33 -19.07 5.33 -13.55
N MET A 34 -18.11 5.86 -12.77
CA MET A 34 -17.00 6.65 -13.31
C MET A 34 -16.15 5.84 -14.28
N THR A 35 -15.85 4.59 -13.97
CA THR A 35 -15.08 3.71 -14.86
C THR A 35 -15.82 3.46 -16.17
N PHE A 36 -17.13 3.19 -16.13
CA PHE A 36 -17.95 3.03 -17.34
C PHE A 36 -18.04 4.33 -18.14
N LEU A 37 -18.17 5.48 -17.47
CA LEU A 37 -18.16 6.79 -18.13
C LEU A 37 -16.84 7.04 -18.87
N LEU A 38 -15.70 6.76 -18.24
CA LEU A 38 -14.38 6.89 -18.86
C LEU A 38 -14.22 5.96 -20.07
N MET A 39 -14.74 4.74 -19.99
CA MET A 39 -14.74 3.81 -21.12
C MET A 39 -15.63 4.32 -22.25
N TYR A 40 -16.79 4.88 -21.95
CA TYR A 40 -17.70 5.47 -22.92
C TYR A 40 -17.10 6.70 -23.60
N LEU A 41 -16.54 7.63 -22.82
CA LEU A 41 -15.86 8.82 -23.34
C LEU A 41 -14.67 8.44 -24.25
N TYR A 42 -13.91 7.42 -23.88
CA TYR A 42 -12.83 6.91 -24.73
C TYR A 42 -13.35 6.35 -26.05
N ARG A 43 -14.53 5.70 -26.07
CA ARG A 43 -15.13 5.20 -27.30
C ARG A 43 -15.64 6.34 -28.20
N LEU A 44 -16.11 7.45 -27.63
CA LEU A 44 -16.55 8.62 -28.36
C LEU A 44 -15.40 9.40 -28.98
N ALA A 45 -14.29 9.52 -28.26
CA ALA A 45 -13.12 10.27 -28.67
C ALA A 45 -11.84 9.47 -28.46
N PRO A 46 -11.58 8.45 -29.31
CA PRO A 46 -10.41 7.58 -29.17
C PRO A 46 -9.14 8.34 -29.59
N CYS A 47 -8.44 8.91 -28.61
CA CYS A 47 -7.17 9.60 -28.82
C CYS A 47 -6.15 9.20 -27.75
N LYS A 48 -4.87 9.51 -28.00
CA LYS A 48 -3.80 9.21 -27.04
C LYS A 48 -4.05 9.87 -25.68
N PHE A 49 -4.56 11.07 -25.66
CA PHE A 49 -4.83 11.80 -24.43
C PHE A 49 -5.95 11.14 -23.60
N SER A 50 -7.06 10.76 -24.23
CA SER A 50 -8.17 10.09 -23.52
C SER A 50 -7.76 8.72 -22.96
N ALA A 51 -6.90 7.97 -23.68
CA ALA A 51 -6.31 6.73 -23.16
C ALA A 51 -5.42 7.00 -21.94
N PHE A 52 -4.58 8.02 -22.00
CA PHE A 52 -3.70 8.41 -20.90
C PHE A 52 -4.49 8.85 -19.67
N VAL A 53 -5.48 9.72 -19.81
CA VAL A 53 -6.36 10.17 -18.72
C VAL A 53 -7.04 8.99 -18.05
N ARG A 54 -7.55 8.02 -18.82
CA ARG A 54 -8.15 6.80 -18.30
C ARG A 54 -7.17 6.01 -17.43
N VAL A 55 -5.93 5.85 -17.90
CA VAL A 55 -4.88 5.14 -17.14
C VAL A 55 -4.54 5.88 -15.85
N VAL A 56 -4.32 7.19 -15.92
CA VAL A 56 -3.96 8.00 -14.74
C VAL A 56 -5.06 7.96 -13.69
N ILE A 57 -6.31 8.11 -14.07
CA ILE A 57 -7.44 8.03 -13.13
C ILE A 57 -7.50 6.65 -12.47
N GLN A 58 -7.33 5.56 -13.24
CA GLN A 58 -7.33 4.20 -12.66
C GLN A 58 -6.16 3.98 -11.71
N MET A 59 -4.99 4.54 -12.01
CA MET A 59 -3.84 4.49 -11.10
C MET A 59 -4.06 5.32 -9.84
N SER A 60 -4.64 6.51 -9.96
CA SER A 60 -4.98 7.35 -8.79
C SER A 60 -5.97 6.66 -7.84
N LEU A 61 -6.86 5.82 -8.37
CA LEU A 61 -7.76 5.02 -7.54
C LEU A 61 -7.04 3.98 -6.68
N LEU A 62 -5.79 3.61 -6.99
CA LEU A 62 -5.02 2.72 -6.10
C LEU A 62 -4.81 3.36 -4.72
N SER A 63 -4.65 4.69 -4.64
CA SER A 63 -4.56 5.42 -3.37
C SER A 63 -5.86 5.38 -2.56
N TYR A 64 -7.01 5.22 -3.22
CA TYR A 64 -8.29 4.99 -2.54
C TYR A 64 -8.42 3.54 -2.06
N TRP A 65 -8.05 2.57 -2.89
CA TRP A 65 -8.22 1.16 -2.59
C TRP A 65 -7.30 0.66 -1.47
N TYR A 66 -6.14 1.26 -1.30
CA TYR A 66 -5.20 0.85 -0.28
C TYR A 66 -5.75 1.03 1.16
N PRO A 67 -6.17 2.23 1.59
CA PRO A 67 -6.79 2.39 2.91
C PRO A 67 -8.12 1.65 3.04
N ASP A 68 -8.85 1.42 1.95
CA ASP A 68 -10.09 0.64 1.95
C ASP A 68 -9.86 -0.83 2.36
N THR A 69 -8.67 -1.40 2.10
CA THR A 69 -8.33 -2.77 2.55
C THR A 69 -8.37 -2.89 4.07
N TYR A 70 -8.06 -1.82 4.79
CA TYR A 70 -8.08 -1.77 6.23
C TYR A 70 -9.47 -2.05 6.82
N GLU A 71 -10.53 -1.55 6.19
CA GLU A 71 -11.90 -1.78 6.63
C GLU A 71 -12.30 -3.27 6.65
N PHE A 72 -11.62 -4.07 5.87
CA PHE A 72 -11.81 -5.51 5.84
C PHE A 72 -10.86 -6.23 6.79
N ASN A 73 -9.57 -5.93 6.71
CA ASN A 73 -8.58 -6.71 7.42
C ASN A 73 -8.66 -6.56 8.94
N ARG A 74 -9.16 -5.42 9.45
CA ARG A 74 -9.43 -5.22 10.88
C ARG A 74 -10.47 -6.18 11.45
N LEU A 75 -11.25 -6.84 10.61
CA LEU A 75 -12.24 -7.85 11.02
C LEU A 75 -11.60 -9.22 11.27
N PHE A 76 -10.35 -9.41 10.88
CA PHE A 76 -9.60 -10.65 11.04
C PHE A 76 -8.55 -10.50 12.14
N PRO A 77 -8.16 -11.61 12.81
CA PRO A 77 -7.11 -11.57 13.81
C PRO A 77 -5.77 -11.19 13.19
N ASN A 78 -4.98 -10.37 13.87
CA ASN A 78 -3.64 -10.03 13.46
C ASN A 78 -2.73 -11.27 13.39
N LEU A 79 -1.93 -11.37 12.33
CA LEU A 79 -1.07 -12.51 12.04
C LEU A 79 0.44 -12.23 12.24
N ASP A 80 0.83 -11.08 12.78
CA ASP A 80 2.24 -10.73 12.99
C ASP A 80 2.98 -11.80 13.83
N HIS A 81 2.33 -12.34 14.85
CA HIS A 81 2.91 -13.40 15.67
C HIS A 81 3.19 -14.69 14.88
N VAL A 82 2.39 -15.00 13.86
CA VAL A 82 2.60 -16.18 13.00
C VAL A 82 3.83 -15.95 12.12
N PHE A 83 3.94 -14.76 11.53
CA PHE A 83 5.09 -14.42 10.70
C PHE A 83 6.37 -14.32 11.51
N ALA A 84 6.34 -13.69 12.70
CA ALA A 84 7.49 -13.62 13.59
C ALA A 84 7.94 -15.02 14.02
N SER A 85 7.01 -15.94 14.31
CA SER A 85 7.33 -17.33 14.64
C SER A 85 7.93 -18.09 13.45
N ALA A 86 7.42 -17.85 12.24
CA ALA A 86 7.95 -18.44 11.02
C ALA A 86 9.37 -17.94 10.72
N GLU A 87 9.63 -16.63 10.89
CA GLU A 87 10.98 -16.07 10.76
C GLU A 87 11.94 -16.65 11.80
N GLN A 88 11.51 -16.76 13.06
CA GLN A 88 12.29 -17.38 14.11
C GLN A 88 12.65 -18.83 13.79
N TRP A 89 11.70 -19.58 13.24
CA TRP A 89 11.95 -20.98 12.85
C TRP A 89 12.89 -21.08 11.63
N LEU A 90 12.72 -20.19 10.64
CA LEU A 90 13.49 -20.26 9.39
C LEU A 90 14.91 -19.71 9.52
N PHE A 91 15.09 -18.63 10.27
CA PHE A 91 16.36 -17.89 10.38
C PHE A 91 17.04 -18.05 11.74
N GLY A 92 16.38 -18.66 12.74
CA GLY A 92 16.88 -18.73 14.10
C GLY A 92 16.84 -17.41 14.86
N GLY A 93 16.13 -16.41 14.34
CA GLY A 93 15.98 -15.06 14.90
C GLY A 93 15.12 -14.16 14.02
N GLN A 94 15.16 -12.85 14.29
CA GLN A 94 14.37 -11.86 13.57
C GLN A 94 15.26 -11.05 12.61
N PRO A 95 15.19 -11.27 11.29
CA PRO A 95 16.07 -10.60 10.32
C PRO A 95 15.96 -9.07 10.35
N ALA A 96 14.75 -8.54 10.56
CA ALA A 96 14.52 -7.11 10.65
C ALA A 96 15.28 -6.47 11.83
N ILE A 97 15.26 -7.13 13.01
CA ILE A 97 15.98 -6.68 14.19
C ILE A 97 17.49 -6.74 13.95
N TRP A 98 17.99 -7.88 13.43
CA TRP A 98 19.41 -8.01 13.13
C TRP A 98 19.92 -6.98 12.13
N PHE A 99 19.08 -6.64 11.12
CA PHE A 99 19.44 -5.61 10.17
C PHE A 99 19.52 -4.24 10.84
N ALA A 100 18.55 -3.90 11.67
CA ALA A 100 18.52 -2.65 12.42
C ALA A 100 19.73 -2.51 13.37
N GLU A 101 20.07 -3.56 14.10
CA GLU A 101 21.20 -3.58 15.03
C GLU A 101 22.57 -3.50 14.33
N ARG A 102 22.71 -4.19 13.18
CA ARG A 102 24.00 -4.25 12.46
C ARG A 102 24.26 -3.08 11.55
N LEU A 103 23.22 -2.44 11.07
CA LEU A 103 23.30 -1.36 10.09
C LEU A 103 22.55 -0.08 10.54
N PRO A 104 22.80 0.44 11.77
CA PRO A 104 22.11 1.61 12.30
C PRO A 104 22.66 2.93 11.71
N TYR A 105 23.12 2.91 10.46
CA TYR A 105 23.79 4.04 9.84
C TYR A 105 22.84 4.83 8.93
N ILE A 106 22.84 6.15 9.04
CA ILE A 106 22.03 7.05 8.22
C ILE A 106 22.25 6.78 6.73
N TRP A 107 23.47 6.55 6.29
CA TRP A 107 23.80 6.27 4.89
C TRP A 107 23.23 4.93 4.38
N VAL A 108 22.74 4.04 5.24
CA VAL A 108 22.01 2.82 4.87
C VAL A 108 20.52 3.10 4.84
N SER A 109 19.98 3.77 5.85
CA SER A 109 18.54 4.02 5.97
C SER A 109 18.04 5.05 4.95
N GLU A 110 18.79 6.11 4.68
CA GLU A 110 18.38 7.16 3.74
C GLU A 110 18.14 6.66 2.31
N PRO A 111 19.03 5.86 1.69
CA PRO A 111 18.75 5.28 0.39
C PRO A 111 17.53 4.36 0.38
N LEU A 112 17.27 3.62 1.46
CA LEU A 112 16.08 2.75 1.57
C LEU A 112 14.81 3.59 1.68
N ASN A 113 14.80 4.62 2.52
CA ASN A 113 13.70 5.56 2.65
C ASN A 113 13.43 6.31 1.35
N LEU A 114 14.51 6.74 0.68
CA LEU A 114 14.43 7.40 -0.62
C LEU A 114 13.84 6.46 -1.68
N GLY A 115 14.30 5.20 -1.73
CA GLY A 115 13.77 4.18 -2.63
C GLY A 115 12.29 3.93 -2.40
N TYR A 116 11.85 3.89 -1.14
CA TYR A 116 10.45 3.75 -0.79
C TYR A 116 9.62 4.99 -1.20
N PHE A 117 10.11 6.18 -0.92
CA PHE A 117 9.47 7.43 -1.34
C PHE A 117 9.33 7.52 -2.86
N PHE A 118 10.39 7.15 -3.61
CA PHE A 118 10.39 7.20 -5.07
C PHE A 118 9.54 6.11 -5.73
N TYR A 119 9.03 5.15 -5.00
CA TYR A 119 8.18 4.09 -5.54
C TYR A 119 6.96 4.64 -6.30
N TYR A 120 6.23 5.60 -5.70
CA TYR A 120 5.06 6.21 -6.35
C TYR A 120 5.44 7.11 -7.54
N PRO A 121 6.38 8.05 -7.42
CA PRO A 121 6.90 8.79 -8.57
C PRO A 121 7.43 7.89 -9.68
N MET A 122 8.09 6.80 -9.36
CA MET A 122 8.59 5.84 -10.36
C MET A 122 7.46 5.26 -11.20
N MET A 123 6.34 4.89 -10.61
CA MET A 123 5.18 4.38 -11.37
C MET A 123 4.64 5.42 -12.33
N LEU A 124 4.54 6.68 -11.89
CA LEU A 124 4.13 7.78 -12.78
C LEU A 124 5.13 7.97 -13.93
N VAL A 125 6.43 7.95 -13.64
CA VAL A 125 7.49 8.06 -14.66
C VAL A 125 7.41 6.92 -15.67
N ILE A 126 7.17 5.68 -15.22
CA ILE A 126 7.00 4.52 -16.12
C ILE A 126 5.82 4.76 -17.07
N VAL A 127 4.67 5.17 -16.55
CA VAL A 127 3.47 5.43 -17.37
C VAL A 127 3.71 6.56 -18.35
N LEU A 128 4.33 7.66 -17.92
CA LEU A 128 4.70 8.78 -18.79
C LEU A 128 5.70 8.36 -19.88
N TRP A 129 6.68 7.55 -19.53
CA TRP A 129 7.64 7.00 -20.50
C TRP A 129 6.94 6.21 -21.61
N TYR A 130 6.05 5.26 -21.23
CA TYR A 130 5.30 4.47 -22.21
C TYR A 130 4.34 5.34 -23.01
N PHE A 131 3.70 6.32 -22.40
CA PHE A 131 2.84 7.26 -23.11
C PHE A 131 3.60 8.03 -24.20
N ILE A 132 4.82 8.49 -23.92
CA ILE A 132 5.61 9.31 -24.85
C ILE A 132 6.33 8.45 -25.89
N ARG A 133 6.93 7.34 -25.48
CA ARG A 133 7.86 6.56 -26.31
C ARG A 133 7.28 5.29 -26.91
N ARG A 134 6.37 4.64 -26.23
CA ARG A 134 5.84 3.32 -26.57
C ARG A 134 4.36 3.24 -26.26
N PHE A 135 3.59 4.14 -26.87
CA PHE A 135 2.15 4.23 -26.62
C PHE A 135 1.41 2.90 -26.92
N ASP A 136 1.91 2.12 -27.88
CA ASP A 136 1.44 0.78 -28.23
C ASP A 136 1.40 -0.19 -27.04
N LEU A 137 2.27 0.01 -26.06
CA LEU A 137 2.38 -0.83 -24.85
C LEU A 137 1.76 -0.20 -23.60
N LEU A 138 1.32 1.05 -23.65
CA LEU A 138 0.80 1.79 -22.50
C LEU A 138 -0.29 1.02 -21.75
N GLU A 139 -1.29 0.55 -22.45
CA GLU A 139 -2.41 -0.18 -21.83
C GLU A 139 -1.97 -1.49 -21.21
N LYS A 140 -1.07 -2.22 -21.87
CA LYS A 140 -0.54 -3.49 -21.36
C LYS A 140 0.26 -3.29 -20.07
N VAL A 141 1.17 -2.32 -20.05
CA VAL A 141 2.00 -2.03 -18.88
C VAL A 141 1.14 -1.53 -17.72
N SER A 142 0.22 -0.61 -17.99
CA SER A 142 -0.70 -0.09 -16.97
C SER A 142 -1.60 -1.20 -16.41
N PHE A 143 -2.07 -2.12 -17.26
CA PHE A 143 -2.85 -3.28 -16.82
C PHE A 143 -2.03 -4.19 -15.89
N VAL A 144 -0.77 -4.47 -16.22
CA VAL A 144 0.10 -5.28 -15.36
C VAL A 144 0.29 -4.63 -14.01
N ILE A 145 0.63 -3.33 -13.97
CA ILE A 145 0.81 -2.59 -12.71
C ILE A 145 -0.46 -2.62 -11.87
N ILE A 146 -1.58 -2.19 -12.42
CA ILE A 146 -2.86 -2.10 -11.70
C ILE A 146 -3.32 -3.48 -11.21
N SER A 147 -3.17 -4.51 -12.03
CA SER A 147 -3.57 -5.88 -11.66
C SER A 147 -2.71 -6.44 -10.54
N SER A 148 -1.40 -6.15 -10.54
CA SER A 148 -0.49 -6.55 -9.47
C SER A 148 -0.90 -5.90 -8.13
N PHE A 149 -1.23 -4.59 -8.13
CA PHE A 149 -1.72 -3.93 -6.94
C PHE A 149 -3.01 -4.53 -6.41
N PHE A 150 -3.98 -4.80 -7.28
CA PHE A 150 -5.24 -5.42 -6.85
C PHE A 150 -5.05 -6.83 -6.30
N LEU A 151 -4.08 -7.58 -6.83
CA LEU A 151 -3.72 -8.88 -6.27
C LEU A 151 -3.16 -8.73 -4.85
N TYR A 152 -2.23 -7.77 -4.63
CA TYR A 152 -1.70 -7.50 -3.29
C TYR A 152 -2.77 -6.99 -2.34
N TYR A 153 -3.64 -6.08 -2.76
CA TYR A 153 -4.74 -5.59 -1.93
C TYR A 153 -5.69 -6.71 -1.53
N PHE A 154 -5.95 -7.66 -2.43
CA PHE A 154 -6.75 -8.83 -2.10
C PHE A 154 -6.07 -9.72 -1.05
N ILE A 155 -4.77 -9.92 -1.15
CA ILE A 155 -3.98 -10.62 -0.13
C ILE A 155 -4.05 -9.87 1.21
N TYR A 156 -3.86 -8.54 1.20
CA TYR A 156 -3.89 -7.72 2.42
C TYR A 156 -5.22 -7.82 3.18
N ILE A 157 -6.33 -7.98 2.49
CA ILE A 157 -7.64 -8.17 3.13
C ILE A 157 -7.63 -9.41 4.04
N PHE A 158 -7.04 -10.52 3.60
CA PHE A 158 -7.10 -11.80 4.31
C PHE A 158 -5.87 -12.10 5.17
N VAL A 159 -4.81 -11.33 5.01
CA VAL A 159 -3.55 -11.51 5.75
C VAL A 159 -3.22 -10.21 6.50
N PRO A 160 -3.91 -9.94 7.63
CA PRO A 160 -3.71 -8.73 8.41
C PRO A 160 -2.39 -8.79 9.18
N VAL A 161 -1.41 -8.03 8.71
CA VAL A 161 -0.07 -7.92 9.31
C VAL A 161 0.31 -6.45 9.38
N ALA A 162 0.74 -5.99 10.54
CA ALA A 162 1.26 -4.63 10.71
C ALA A 162 2.73 -4.52 10.30
N GLY A 163 3.46 -5.61 10.46
CA GLY A 163 4.87 -5.71 10.14
C GLY A 163 5.80 -5.48 11.33
N PRO A 164 7.08 -5.83 11.17
CA PRO A 164 8.07 -5.83 12.24
C PRO A 164 8.18 -4.51 12.99
N GLN A 165 8.09 -3.39 12.28
CA GLN A 165 8.21 -2.04 12.86
C GLN A 165 7.14 -1.71 13.91
N PHE A 166 6.01 -2.42 13.90
CA PHE A 166 4.93 -2.20 14.86
C PHE A 166 4.76 -3.37 15.83
N TYR A 167 5.30 -4.52 15.46
CA TYR A 167 5.18 -5.73 16.27
C TYR A 167 6.28 -5.83 17.32
N PHE A 168 7.53 -5.45 16.97
CA PHE A 168 8.64 -5.45 17.89
C PHE A 168 8.79 -4.11 18.61
N PRO A 169 9.20 -4.11 19.90
CA PRO A 169 9.49 -2.87 20.62
C PRO A 169 10.64 -2.12 19.94
N ALA A 170 10.58 -0.81 19.96
CA ALA A 170 11.63 0.04 19.43
C ALA A 170 12.97 -0.21 20.13
N ILE A 171 14.00 -0.50 19.35
CA ILE A 171 15.36 -0.69 19.83
C ILE A 171 16.21 0.50 19.38
N GLY A 172 16.34 1.50 20.26
CA GLY A 172 17.39 2.53 20.29
C GLY A 172 17.78 3.21 18.97
N MET A 173 16.89 3.96 18.29
CA MET A 173 17.24 4.65 17.05
C MET A 173 16.84 6.14 17.00
N GLU A 174 17.23 6.86 18.02
CA GLU A 174 17.12 8.33 18.01
C GLU A 174 17.86 9.00 16.83
N ASN A 175 18.81 8.30 16.22
CA ASN A 175 19.65 8.83 15.13
C ASN A 175 19.04 8.73 13.73
N VAL A 176 17.98 7.95 13.54
CA VAL A 176 17.39 7.72 12.21
C VAL A 176 16.33 8.76 11.86
N LEU A 177 15.73 9.39 12.86
CA LEU A 177 14.75 10.47 12.68
C LEU A 177 15.37 11.77 12.15
N ASN A 178 16.68 11.95 12.30
CA ASN A 178 17.44 13.11 11.86
C ASN A 178 18.21 12.86 10.56
N GLY A 179 17.57 12.18 9.59
CA GLY A 179 18.17 11.89 8.28
C GLY A 179 18.51 13.14 7.46
N VAL A 180 19.26 12.95 6.38
CA VAL A 180 19.65 14.01 5.44
C VAL A 180 18.44 14.61 4.73
N PHE A 181 17.35 13.85 4.61
CA PHE A 181 16.10 14.27 3.98
C PHE A 181 14.95 14.27 4.98
N PRO A 182 14.85 15.26 5.88
CA PRO A 182 13.83 15.29 6.94
C PRO A 182 12.40 15.25 6.40
N PHE A 183 12.14 15.81 5.21
CA PHE A 183 10.81 15.77 4.57
C PHE A 183 10.33 14.35 4.26
N ILE A 184 11.22 13.40 4.06
CA ILE A 184 10.85 11.98 3.84
C ILE A 184 10.35 11.37 5.14
N GLY A 185 11.05 11.63 6.25
CA GLY A 185 10.61 11.21 7.58
C GLY A 185 9.25 11.80 7.96
N ASP A 186 9.08 13.11 7.74
CA ASP A 186 7.81 13.81 8.00
C ASP A 186 6.66 13.26 7.14
N TYR A 187 6.91 12.98 5.86
CA TYR A 187 5.93 12.35 4.97
C TYR A 187 5.45 11.00 5.49
N PHE A 188 6.36 10.17 5.94
CA PHE A 188 6.02 8.86 6.45
C PHE A 188 5.32 8.93 7.81
N ASN A 189 5.75 9.79 8.71
CA ASN A 189 5.10 9.99 10.01
C ASN A 189 3.67 10.51 9.82
N HIS A 190 3.47 11.50 8.96
CA HIS A 190 2.15 12.02 8.67
C HIS A 190 1.21 10.96 8.07
N ASN A 191 1.69 10.14 7.14
CA ASN A 191 0.87 9.07 6.57
C ASN A 191 0.54 7.95 7.57
N GLN A 192 1.36 7.74 8.59
CA GLN A 192 1.06 6.78 9.67
C GLN A 192 -0.04 7.31 10.60
N GLU A 193 -0.04 8.61 10.89
CA GLU A 193 -1.07 9.25 11.70
C GLU A 193 -2.45 9.23 11.02
N LEU A 194 -2.49 9.26 9.68
CA LEU A 194 -3.72 9.29 8.90
C LEU A 194 -4.52 7.98 8.91
N LEU A 195 -3.93 6.87 9.31
CA LEU A 195 -4.55 5.55 9.23
C LEU A 195 -4.47 4.79 10.56
N PRO A 196 -5.20 5.25 11.58
CA PRO A 196 -5.29 4.57 12.86
C PRO A 196 -5.97 3.20 12.73
N GLY A 197 -5.39 2.16 13.35
CA GLY A 197 -5.90 0.80 13.32
C GLY A 197 -6.26 0.26 14.70
N PRO A 198 -7.40 -0.46 14.86
CA PRO A 198 -7.71 -1.15 16.10
C PRO A 198 -6.76 -2.33 16.32
N GLY A 199 -6.41 -2.55 17.56
CA GLY A 199 -5.51 -3.64 17.97
C GLY A 199 -4.06 -3.20 18.19
N TYR A 200 -3.72 -1.98 17.81
CA TYR A 200 -2.48 -1.31 18.15
C TYR A 200 -2.82 0.12 18.56
N GLU A 201 -2.23 0.63 19.60
CA GLU A 201 -2.56 1.96 20.16
C GLU A 201 -2.12 3.15 19.28
N HIS A 202 -1.40 2.87 18.18
CA HIS A 202 -0.70 3.88 17.39
C HIS A 202 -1.07 3.95 15.90
N GLY A 203 -2.18 3.39 15.49
CA GLY A 203 -2.69 3.55 14.14
C GLY A 203 -1.88 2.86 13.03
N PHE A 204 -2.25 1.65 12.64
CA PHE A 204 -1.47 0.84 11.71
C PHE A 204 -2.17 0.49 10.44
N PHE A 205 -1.33 0.28 9.42
CA PHE A 205 -1.68 -0.48 8.26
C PHE A 205 -1.45 -1.97 8.50
N TYR A 206 -2.47 -2.75 8.37
CA TYR A 206 -2.34 -4.18 8.25
C TYR A 206 -2.04 -4.51 6.80
N ASN A 207 -0.80 -4.61 6.43
CA ASN A 207 -0.43 -5.08 5.11
C ASN A 207 0.79 -5.99 5.15
N LEU A 208 0.87 -6.85 4.16
CA LEU A 208 2.00 -7.73 3.93
C LEU A 208 2.91 -7.06 2.91
N SER A 209 3.61 -6.01 3.30
CA SER A 209 4.55 -5.32 2.41
C SER A 209 5.98 -5.77 2.71
N LEU A 210 6.67 -6.25 1.68
CA LEU A 210 8.12 -6.49 1.74
C LEU A 210 8.92 -5.24 2.11
N ILE A 211 8.30 -4.06 1.94
CA ILE A 211 8.86 -2.76 2.30
C ILE A 211 9.06 -2.66 3.82
N HIS A 212 8.17 -3.25 4.62
CA HIS A 212 8.32 -3.29 6.07
C HIS A 212 9.52 -4.14 6.52
N ILE A 213 9.94 -5.11 5.73
CA ILE A 213 11.17 -5.88 5.97
C ILE A 213 12.41 -5.04 5.68
N SER A 214 12.32 -4.10 4.76
CA SER A 214 13.42 -3.22 4.36
C SER A 214 13.48 -1.88 5.11
N GLU A 215 12.54 -1.62 6.04
CA GLU A 215 12.54 -0.43 6.90
C GLU A 215 12.93 -0.76 8.36
N PRO A 216 14.13 -1.24 8.63
CA PRO A 216 14.58 -1.50 10.00
C PRO A 216 14.66 -0.22 10.84
N THR A 217 14.74 0.92 10.16
CA THR A 217 14.94 2.23 10.77
C THR A 217 13.67 2.79 11.44
N ARG A 218 12.48 2.31 11.08
CA ARG A 218 11.23 2.72 11.71
C ARG A 218 10.75 1.85 12.86
N LEU A 219 11.31 0.66 13.01
CA LEU A 219 11.10 -0.17 14.20
C LEU A 219 11.41 0.54 15.52
N LEU A 220 11.92 1.76 15.44
CA LEU A 220 12.72 2.36 16.51
C LEU A 220 12.31 3.80 16.81
N SER A 221 11.21 4.28 16.25
CA SER A 221 10.71 5.64 16.45
C SER A 221 9.39 5.68 17.25
N ILE A 222 9.22 4.78 18.21
CA ILE A 222 8.17 4.87 19.24
C ILE A 222 8.80 5.23 20.56
#